data_f814aa1894f12f9075b3ac2ac1dabbfc
#
_entry.id   f814aa1894f12f9075b3ac2ac1dabbfc
#
_cell.length_a   1.000
_cell.length_b   1.000
_cell.length_c   1.000
_cell.angle_alpha   90.00
_cell.angle_beta   90.00
_cell.angle_gamma   90.00
#
_symmetry.space_group_name_H-M   'P 1'
#
loop_
_entity.id
_entity.type
_entity.pdbx_description
1 polymer ?
#
loop_
_entity_poly.entity_id
_entity_poly.type
_entity_poly.pdbx_seq_one_letter_code
_entity_poly.pdbx_strand_id
1 'polypeptide(L)'
;MLWMVLGGLWGGWLTMAADYDPSDLPAKFRVLLPLHQKLPPPGPGDWLAVHPEPGQTYREFVESRPQRADSRRRVIYIQPLGDFRPAQRKILQQTATFMKIYFGLPVQMQKELPLSIIPAEARRVHPLWGDRQILTSYVLEKVLRPDLPEDAAARIALTTSDLWPGPGWNFVFGQASLEDRVGVWSIYRNGDPDQGKEAYLLCLRRTLKTATHEVAHMFGMFHCVYFQCNMCGSNHRAESDRRPLWLCPICLAKLVYATGVDPATRYEKLADWSKQNGLETEHQFYEKSLLRLRGR
;
A
#
# COMPACT_ATOMS: atom_id res chain seq x y z
N MET A 1 7.34 11.62 15.09
CA MET A 1 7.39 12.92 14.41
C MET A 1 8.75 13.03 13.74
N LEU A 2 8.87 12.61 12.51
CA LEU A 2 9.93 13.07 11.61
C LEU A 2 9.52 12.74 10.18
N TRP A 3 8.84 13.69 9.55
CA TRP A 3 8.75 13.78 8.11
C TRP A 3 10.10 14.34 7.68
N MET A 4 10.92 13.58 6.96
CA MET A 4 12.07 14.14 6.29
C MET A 4 11.59 15.02 5.12
N VAL A 5 11.30 16.29 5.42
CA VAL A 5 11.44 17.36 4.45
C VAL A 5 12.92 17.73 4.48
N LEU A 6 13.74 17.07 3.68
CA LEU A 6 15.06 17.56 3.35
C LEU A 6 14.90 18.77 2.40
N GLY A 7 14.70 19.95 2.97
CA GLY A 7 14.88 21.22 2.29
C GLY A 7 16.37 21.42 1.96
N GLY A 8 16.81 20.92 0.84
CA GLY A 8 18.09 21.21 0.24
C GLY A 8 17.89 21.92 -1.10
N LEU A 9 18.37 23.15 -1.21
CA LEU A 9 18.50 23.89 -2.46
C LEU A 9 19.34 23.09 -3.47
N TRP A 10 18.68 22.44 -4.43
CA TRP A 10 19.35 21.84 -5.59
C TRP A 10 18.70 22.36 -6.86
N GLY A 11 19.51 23.10 -7.63
CA GLY A 11 19.16 23.57 -8.96
C GLY A 11 18.84 22.43 -9.92
N GLY A 12 17.90 22.69 -10.79
CA GLY A 12 17.40 21.99 -11.97
C GLY A 12 18.10 20.68 -12.37
N TRP A 13 17.60 19.54 -11.88
CA TRP A 13 17.82 18.25 -12.50
C TRP A 13 16.46 17.75 -13.02
N LEU A 14 16.38 17.65 -14.35
CA LEU A 14 15.41 16.78 -15.00
C LEU A 14 15.66 15.36 -14.44
N THR A 15 14.90 14.91 -13.48
CA THR A 15 14.99 13.55 -12.95
C THR A 15 14.49 12.58 -14.01
N MET A 16 15.40 12.14 -14.89
CA MET A 16 15.24 10.89 -15.61
C MET A 16 15.01 9.81 -14.55
N ALA A 17 14.08 8.86 -14.82
CA ALA A 17 13.90 7.70 -13.95
C ALA A 17 15.27 7.14 -13.59
N ALA A 18 15.59 7.05 -12.30
CA ALA A 18 16.92 6.60 -11.86
C ALA A 18 17.20 5.23 -12.47
N ASP A 19 18.33 5.08 -13.14
CA ASP A 19 18.72 3.81 -13.73
C ASP A 19 19.00 2.83 -12.59
N TYR A 20 18.24 1.74 -12.60
CA TYR A 20 18.41 0.65 -11.65
C TYR A 20 19.44 -0.34 -12.18
N ASP A 21 20.46 -0.66 -11.36
CA ASP A 21 21.40 -1.75 -11.66
C ASP A 21 20.77 -3.11 -11.35
N PRO A 22 20.50 -3.94 -12.39
CA PRO A 22 19.93 -5.27 -12.16
C PRO A 22 20.82 -6.20 -11.31
N SER A 23 22.13 -5.91 -11.19
CA SER A 23 23.05 -6.71 -10.38
C SER A 23 22.75 -6.63 -8.88
N ASP A 24 22.11 -5.54 -8.44
CA ASP A 24 21.66 -5.34 -7.07
C ASP A 24 20.51 -6.28 -6.67
N LEU A 25 19.78 -6.81 -7.66
CA LEU A 25 18.65 -7.71 -7.41
C LEU A 25 19.10 -9.18 -7.30
N PRO A 26 18.65 -9.94 -6.29
CA PRO A 26 18.95 -11.39 -6.24
C PRO A 26 18.51 -12.10 -7.51
N ALA A 27 19.36 -13.02 -8.02
CA ALA A 27 19.21 -13.64 -9.34
C ALA A 27 17.82 -14.22 -9.59
N LYS A 28 17.20 -14.85 -8.57
CA LYS A 28 15.87 -15.43 -8.67
C LYS A 28 14.74 -14.45 -9.03
N PHE A 29 14.92 -13.15 -8.80
CA PHE A 29 13.92 -12.13 -9.17
C PHE A 29 14.22 -11.47 -10.52
N ARG A 30 15.45 -11.59 -11.05
CA ARG A 30 15.84 -10.98 -12.35
C ARG A 30 15.03 -11.55 -13.51
N VAL A 31 14.60 -12.82 -13.41
CA VAL A 31 13.78 -13.48 -14.43
C VAL A 31 12.42 -12.80 -14.64
N LEU A 32 11.96 -12.00 -13.68
CA LEU A 32 10.72 -11.25 -13.76
C LEU A 32 10.86 -9.90 -14.46
N LEU A 33 12.07 -9.35 -14.60
CA LEU A 33 12.29 -8.02 -15.19
C LEU A 33 11.59 -7.82 -16.55
N PRO A 34 11.59 -8.79 -17.48
CA PRO A 34 10.94 -8.62 -18.78
C PRO A 34 9.42 -8.45 -18.72
N LEU A 35 8.77 -8.76 -17.58
CA LEU A 35 7.32 -8.61 -17.38
C LEU A 35 6.95 -7.21 -16.88
N HIS A 36 7.93 -6.37 -16.56
CA HIS A 36 7.70 -5.08 -15.93
C HIS A 36 8.13 -3.91 -16.80
N GLN A 37 7.34 -2.86 -16.77
CA GLN A 37 7.62 -1.61 -17.47
C GLN A 37 8.33 -0.63 -16.55
N LYS A 38 9.35 0.06 -17.05
CA LYS A 38 9.99 1.19 -16.34
C LYS A 38 8.91 2.24 -16.01
N LEU A 39 9.12 2.95 -14.91
CA LEU A 39 8.26 4.07 -14.57
C LEU A 39 8.50 5.19 -15.57
N PRO A 40 7.46 5.69 -16.29
CA PRO A 40 7.63 6.80 -17.19
C PRO A 40 7.92 8.10 -16.42
N PRO A 41 8.49 9.12 -17.06
CA PRO A 41 8.60 10.44 -16.46
C PRO A 41 7.26 10.92 -15.90
N PRO A 42 7.25 11.57 -14.72
CA PRO A 42 6.00 12.04 -14.10
C PRO A 42 5.38 13.17 -14.95
N GLY A 43 4.06 13.11 -15.11
CA GLY A 43 3.28 14.21 -15.67
C GLY A 43 3.11 15.37 -14.67
N PRO A 44 2.63 16.54 -15.15
CA PRO A 44 2.33 17.66 -14.27
C PRO A 44 1.34 17.25 -13.17
N GLY A 45 1.69 17.51 -11.91
CA GLY A 45 0.87 17.16 -10.75
C GLY A 45 0.96 15.71 -10.27
N ASP A 46 1.69 14.84 -10.96
CA ASP A 46 2.02 13.50 -10.47
C ASP A 46 2.95 13.59 -9.24
N TRP A 47 2.96 12.53 -8.43
CA TRP A 47 3.68 12.49 -7.15
C TRP A 47 5.14 12.91 -7.28
N LEU A 48 5.90 12.28 -8.16
CA LEU A 48 7.33 12.56 -8.32
C LEU A 48 7.64 13.94 -8.95
N ALA A 49 6.67 14.57 -9.62
CA ALA A 49 6.80 15.94 -10.09
C ALA A 49 6.67 16.96 -8.96
N VAL A 50 5.84 16.64 -7.93
CA VAL A 50 5.57 17.50 -6.78
C VAL A 50 6.49 17.15 -5.60
N HIS A 51 6.80 15.87 -5.43
CA HIS A 51 7.59 15.31 -4.34
C HIS A 51 8.74 14.46 -4.92
N PRO A 52 9.85 15.06 -5.35
CA PRO A 52 11.02 14.29 -5.83
C PRO A 52 11.56 13.38 -4.74
N GLU A 53 11.74 12.10 -5.07
CA GLU A 53 12.23 11.06 -4.14
C GLU A 53 13.38 10.27 -4.77
N PRO A 54 14.42 9.90 -4.00
CA PRO A 54 15.54 9.12 -4.51
C PRO A 54 15.16 7.66 -4.82
N GLY A 55 14.04 7.18 -4.26
CA GLY A 55 13.70 5.76 -4.26
C GLY A 55 14.53 4.99 -3.23
N GLN A 56 14.56 3.67 -3.39
CA GLN A 56 15.31 2.76 -2.51
C GLN A 56 15.62 1.49 -3.29
N THR A 57 16.89 1.17 -3.47
CA THR A 57 17.34 -0.10 -4.07
C THR A 57 17.08 -1.28 -3.13
N TYR A 58 17.28 -2.51 -3.61
CA TYR A 58 17.17 -3.68 -2.74
C TYR A 58 18.31 -3.72 -1.71
N ARG A 59 19.52 -3.33 -2.09
CA ARG A 59 20.69 -3.29 -1.19
C ARG A 59 20.48 -2.28 -0.07
N GLU A 60 20.11 -1.05 -0.41
CA GLU A 60 19.82 0.00 0.58
C GLU A 60 18.71 -0.43 1.55
N PHE A 61 17.66 -1.11 1.05
CA PHE A 61 16.62 -1.66 1.90
C PHE A 61 17.17 -2.70 2.90
N VAL A 62 18.00 -3.63 2.46
CA VAL A 62 18.60 -4.64 3.36
C VAL A 62 19.55 -3.99 4.37
N GLU A 63 20.37 -3.05 3.92
CA GLU A 63 21.35 -2.32 4.76
C GLU A 63 20.66 -1.43 5.81
N SER A 64 19.47 -0.91 5.51
CA SER A 64 18.66 -0.14 6.47
C SER A 64 18.15 -0.98 7.65
N ARG A 65 18.34 -2.31 7.64
CA ARG A 65 17.86 -3.25 8.66
C ARG A 65 16.36 -3.07 8.92
N PRO A 66 15.52 -3.21 7.89
CA PRO A 66 14.10 -2.94 8.00
C PRO A 66 13.43 -3.89 8.99
N GLN A 67 12.24 -3.51 9.43
CA GLN A 67 11.40 -4.42 10.19
C GLN A 67 11.13 -5.68 9.40
N ARG A 68 11.26 -6.84 10.05
CA ARG A 68 10.97 -8.14 9.49
C ARG A 68 9.93 -8.88 10.33
N ALA A 69 9.09 -9.65 9.65
CA ALA A 69 8.27 -10.63 10.35
C ALA A 69 9.15 -11.72 10.93
N ASP A 70 8.94 -12.05 12.19
CA ASP A 70 9.69 -13.06 12.95
C ASP A 70 8.75 -13.96 13.76
N SER A 71 9.27 -14.78 14.68
CA SER A 71 8.48 -15.64 15.55
C SER A 71 7.59 -14.87 16.53
N ARG A 72 7.92 -13.63 16.84
CA ARG A 72 7.20 -12.78 17.81
C ARG A 72 6.21 -11.86 17.10
N ARG A 73 6.60 -11.25 15.96
CA ARG A 73 5.85 -10.21 15.24
C ARG A 73 5.52 -10.69 13.84
N ARG A 74 4.37 -11.35 13.69
CA ARG A 74 4.00 -11.97 12.42
C ARG A 74 2.54 -11.79 12.00
N VAL A 75 1.70 -11.17 12.84
CA VAL A 75 0.28 -11.00 12.53
C VAL A 75 0.02 -9.59 12.00
N ILE A 76 -0.72 -9.48 10.93
CA ILE A 76 -1.27 -8.22 10.44
C ILE A 76 -2.67 -8.07 10.99
N TYR A 77 -2.92 -7.01 11.75
CA TYR A 77 -4.24 -6.69 12.29
C TYR A 77 -4.94 -5.64 11.45
N ILE A 78 -6.19 -5.91 11.09
CA ILE A 78 -7.06 -4.93 10.42
C ILE A 78 -8.09 -4.46 11.43
N GLN A 79 -8.11 -3.15 11.68
CA GLN A 79 -9.08 -2.48 12.53
C GLN A 79 -10.11 -1.76 11.65
N PRO A 80 -11.34 -2.29 11.51
CA PRO A 80 -12.40 -1.54 10.86
C PRO A 80 -12.80 -0.32 11.70
N LEU A 81 -12.94 0.85 11.07
CA LEU A 81 -13.28 2.11 11.73
C LEU A 81 -14.37 2.84 10.95
N GLY A 82 -15.58 2.84 11.49
CA GLY A 82 -16.78 3.45 10.89
C GLY A 82 -17.82 2.45 10.44
N ASP A 83 -18.92 2.94 9.87
CA ASP A 83 -20.07 2.12 9.46
C ASP A 83 -19.88 1.66 8.00
N PHE A 84 -19.73 0.36 7.81
CA PHE A 84 -19.54 -0.25 6.50
C PHE A 84 -20.87 -0.75 5.93
N ARG A 85 -21.22 -0.31 4.71
CA ARG A 85 -22.32 -0.90 3.94
C ARG A 85 -21.99 -2.35 3.54
N PRO A 86 -22.98 -3.21 3.21
CA PRO A 86 -22.74 -4.63 2.89
C PRO A 86 -21.67 -4.86 1.82
N ALA A 87 -21.65 -4.08 0.72
CA ALA A 87 -20.63 -4.20 -0.32
C ALA A 87 -19.24 -3.79 0.18
N GLN A 88 -19.14 -2.73 0.97
CA GLN A 88 -17.88 -2.31 1.59
C GLN A 88 -17.36 -3.35 2.59
N ARG A 89 -18.26 -3.96 3.38
CA ARG A 89 -17.92 -5.03 4.33
C ARG A 89 -17.38 -6.27 3.59
N LYS A 90 -17.96 -6.61 2.44
CA LYS A 90 -17.44 -7.68 1.57
C LYS A 90 -16.04 -7.34 1.05
N ILE A 91 -15.80 -6.10 0.59
CA ILE A 91 -14.48 -5.63 0.17
C ILE A 91 -13.46 -5.72 1.33
N LEU A 92 -13.85 -5.34 2.54
CA LEU A 92 -13.00 -5.45 3.73
C LEU A 92 -12.57 -6.90 3.98
N GLN A 93 -13.48 -7.86 3.90
CA GLN A 93 -13.18 -9.30 4.06
C GLN A 93 -12.27 -9.82 2.94
N GLN A 94 -12.55 -9.44 1.69
CA GLN A 94 -11.69 -9.78 0.55
C GLN A 94 -10.30 -9.18 0.70
N THR A 95 -10.19 -7.95 1.21
CA THR A 95 -8.91 -7.29 1.49
C THR A 95 -8.09 -8.07 2.52
N ALA A 96 -8.71 -8.51 3.61
CA ALA A 96 -8.04 -9.34 4.61
C ALA A 96 -7.49 -10.65 4.02
N THR A 97 -8.30 -11.33 3.21
CA THR A 97 -7.87 -12.57 2.54
C THR A 97 -6.75 -12.33 1.55
N PHE A 98 -6.85 -11.27 0.74
CA PHE A 98 -5.81 -10.88 -0.21
C PHE A 98 -4.49 -10.56 0.50
N MET A 99 -4.53 -9.74 1.57
CA MET A 99 -3.35 -9.37 2.34
C MET A 99 -2.67 -10.58 2.98
N LYS A 100 -3.44 -11.56 3.48
CA LYS A 100 -2.89 -12.83 3.99
C LYS A 100 -2.04 -13.55 2.93
N ILE A 101 -2.49 -13.57 1.69
CA ILE A 101 -1.75 -14.18 0.57
C ILE A 101 -0.58 -13.28 0.15
N TYR A 102 -0.83 -11.98 0.03
CA TYR A 102 0.14 -11.00 -0.48
C TYR A 102 1.40 -10.92 0.38
N PHE A 103 1.26 -10.91 1.70
CA PHE A 103 2.36 -10.85 2.66
C PHE A 103 2.83 -12.23 3.15
N GLY A 104 2.05 -13.30 2.92
CA GLY A 104 2.34 -14.62 3.46
C GLY A 104 2.25 -14.69 4.99
N LEU A 105 1.53 -13.77 5.61
CA LEU A 105 1.40 -13.62 7.04
C LEU A 105 -0.06 -13.83 7.48
N PRO A 106 -0.32 -14.32 8.71
CA PRO A 106 -1.66 -14.30 9.28
C PRO A 106 -2.26 -12.89 9.28
N VAL A 107 -3.54 -12.78 8.93
CA VAL A 107 -4.30 -11.53 9.03
C VAL A 107 -5.49 -11.75 9.94
N GLN A 108 -5.66 -10.86 10.92
CA GLN A 108 -6.76 -10.90 11.88
C GLN A 108 -7.59 -9.62 11.79
N MET A 109 -8.90 -9.80 11.62
CA MET A 109 -9.87 -8.71 11.67
C MET A 109 -10.24 -8.44 13.12
N GLN A 110 -10.07 -7.18 13.56
CA GLN A 110 -10.50 -6.76 14.89
C GLN A 110 -11.98 -6.34 14.91
N LYS A 111 -12.55 -6.17 16.11
CA LYS A 111 -13.92 -5.66 16.29
C LYS A 111 -14.01 -4.25 15.70
N GLU A 112 -15.08 -4.00 14.95
CA GLU A 112 -15.37 -2.71 14.35
C GLU A 112 -15.51 -1.61 15.42
N LEU A 113 -14.87 -0.48 15.18
CA LEU A 113 -14.96 0.72 16.03
C LEU A 113 -15.82 1.78 15.34
N PRO A 114 -16.73 2.46 16.06
CA PRO A 114 -17.52 3.52 15.48
C PRO A 114 -16.69 4.80 15.29
N LEU A 115 -17.03 5.63 14.30
CA LEU A 115 -16.37 6.92 14.11
C LEU A 115 -16.54 7.88 15.32
N SER A 116 -17.52 7.63 16.20
CA SER A 116 -17.73 8.44 17.40
C SER A 116 -16.55 8.47 18.37
N ILE A 117 -15.65 7.48 18.30
CA ILE A 117 -14.41 7.48 19.12
C ILE A 117 -13.42 8.58 18.71
N ILE A 118 -13.54 9.13 17.50
CA ILE A 118 -12.71 10.25 17.04
C ILE A 118 -13.36 11.54 17.56
N PRO A 119 -12.69 12.32 18.40
CA PRO A 119 -13.26 13.53 18.97
C PRO A 119 -13.37 14.68 17.95
N ALA A 120 -14.11 15.72 18.29
CA ALA A 120 -14.41 16.82 17.37
C ALA A 120 -13.15 17.54 16.86
N GLU A 121 -12.15 17.72 17.72
CA GLU A 121 -10.87 18.35 17.41
C GLU A 121 -10.00 17.56 16.41
N ALA A 122 -10.26 16.25 16.27
CA ALA A 122 -9.61 15.38 15.28
C ALA A 122 -10.49 15.16 14.04
N ARG A 123 -11.48 16.02 13.82
CA ARG A 123 -12.36 15.99 12.64
C ARG A 123 -12.39 17.37 11.98
N ARG A 124 -12.64 17.37 10.69
CA ARG A 124 -12.99 18.60 9.97
C ARG A 124 -14.00 18.34 8.87
N VAL A 125 -14.58 19.42 8.37
CA VAL A 125 -15.24 19.44 7.07
C VAL A 125 -14.29 20.12 6.10
N HIS A 126 -13.99 19.48 4.96
CA HIS A 126 -13.11 20.07 3.95
C HIS A 126 -13.72 21.38 3.42
N PRO A 127 -12.98 22.50 3.44
CA PRO A 127 -13.57 23.83 3.22
C PRO A 127 -14.13 24.03 1.80
N LEU A 128 -13.60 23.32 0.79
CA LEU A 128 -14.04 23.47 -0.60
C LEU A 128 -15.03 22.38 -1.05
N TRP A 129 -14.87 21.14 -0.54
CA TRP A 129 -15.63 19.97 -1.03
C TRP A 129 -16.74 19.53 -0.08
N GLY A 130 -16.71 19.98 1.17
CA GLY A 130 -17.69 19.59 2.17
C GLY A 130 -17.51 18.16 2.72
N ASP A 131 -16.46 17.45 2.31
CA ASP A 131 -16.17 16.10 2.79
C ASP A 131 -15.84 16.09 4.28
N ARG A 132 -16.45 15.16 5.03
CA ARG A 132 -16.11 14.94 6.44
C ARG A 132 -14.85 14.11 6.53
N GLN A 133 -13.84 14.67 7.18
CA GLN A 133 -12.52 14.06 7.30
C GLN A 133 -12.13 13.82 8.76
N ILE A 134 -11.33 12.79 8.99
CA ILE A 134 -10.69 12.49 10.27
C ILE A 134 -9.17 12.67 10.15
N LEU A 135 -8.57 13.14 11.24
CA LEU A 135 -7.12 13.39 11.34
C LEU A 135 -6.37 12.04 11.44
N THR A 136 -5.49 11.76 10.47
CA THR A 136 -4.76 10.49 10.41
C THR A 136 -3.85 10.30 11.61
N SER A 137 -3.11 11.33 12.04
CA SER A 137 -2.23 11.24 13.22
C SER A 137 -2.99 10.83 14.49
N TYR A 138 -4.22 11.31 14.67
CA TYR A 138 -5.05 10.88 15.79
C TYR A 138 -5.36 9.38 15.72
N VAL A 139 -5.73 8.87 14.53
CA VAL A 139 -6.00 7.43 14.35
C VAL A 139 -4.75 6.62 14.66
N LEU A 140 -3.59 7.02 14.14
CA LEU A 140 -2.33 6.31 14.36
C LEU A 140 -1.94 6.29 15.84
N GLU A 141 -1.91 7.48 16.49
CA GLU A 141 -1.32 7.66 17.82
C GLU A 141 -2.29 7.34 18.96
N LYS A 142 -3.59 7.59 18.79
CA LYS A 142 -4.58 7.50 19.87
C LYS A 142 -5.52 6.29 19.73
N VAL A 143 -5.69 5.75 18.52
CA VAL A 143 -6.57 4.60 18.30
C VAL A 143 -5.78 3.30 18.10
N LEU A 144 -4.70 3.34 17.31
CA LEU A 144 -4.00 2.11 16.94
C LEU A 144 -2.80 1.78 17.82
N ARG A 145 -1.98 2.79 18.13
CA ARG A 145 -0.71 2.59 18.87
C ARG A 145 -0.89 2.12 20.31
N PRO A 146 -1.83 2.65 21.13
CA PRO A 146 -1.94 2.28 22.54
C PRO A 146 -2.18 0.79 22.76
N ASP A 147 -3.04 0.16 21.95
CA ASP A 147 -3.43 -1.24 22.10
C ASP A 147 -2.82 -2.11 20.98
N LEU A 148 -1.60 -1.79 20.54
CA LEU A 148 -0.91 -2.56 19.50
C LEU A 148 -0.56 -3.95 20.07
N PRO A 149 -1.09 -5.07 19.49
CA PRO A 149 -0.76 -6.40 19.96
C PRO A 149 0.76 -6.68 19.86
N GLU A 150 1.31 -7.40 20.82
CA GLU A 150 2.75 -7.69 20.88
C GLU A 150 3.24 -8.46 19.65
N ASP A 151 2.40 -9.36 19.12
CA ASP A 151 2.67 -10.18 17.95
C ASP A 151 2.34 -9.48 16.61
N ALA A 152 1.92 -8.20 16.65
CA ALA A 152 1.61 -7.44 15.46
C ALA A 152 2.87 -7.12 14.65
N ALA A 153 2.96 -7.65 13.43
CA ALA A 153 3.86 -7.15 12.40
C ALA A 153 3.38 -5.79 11.87
N ALA A 154 2.06 -5.61 11.78
CA ALA A 154 1.40 -4.36 11.42
C ALA A 154 0.00 -4.31 12.01
N ARG A 155 -0.49 -3.13 12.38
CA ARG A 155 -1.90 -2.87 12.70
C ARG A 155 -2.40 -1.72 11.87
N ILE A 156 -3.42 -1.94 11.07
CA ILE A 156 -3.87 -0.96 10.11
C ILE A 156 -5.39 -0.78 10.17
N ALA A 157 -5.85 0.48 10.24
CA ALA A 157 -7.26 0.78 10.18
C ALA A 157 -7.75 0.91 8.74
N LEU A 158 -8.88 0.28 8.40
CA LEU A 158 -9.69 0.64 7.24
C LEU A 158 -10.88 1.48 7.70
N THR A 159 -11.02 2.68 7.14
CA THR A 159 -12.11 3.58 7.51
C THR A 159 -13.04 3.92 6.34
N THR A 160 -14.30 4.19 6.67
CA THR A 160 -15.30 4.75 5.75
C THR A 160 -15.27 6.27 5.66
N SER A 161 -14.50 6.95 6.54
CA SER A 161 -14.32 8.40 6.51
C SER A 161 -13.22 8.81 5.55
N ASP A 162 -13.30 10.00 4.97
CA ASP A 162 -12.16 10.59 4.29
C ASP A 162 -11.04 10.93 5.29
N LEU A 163 -9.81 11.00 4.81
CA LEU A 163 -8.61 11.17 5.63
C LEU A 163 -7.93 12.50 5.38
N TRP A 164 -7.48 13.10 6.48
CA TRP A 164 -6.73 14.34 6.48
C TRP A 164 -5.45 14.21 7.31
N PRO A 165 -4.25 14.41 6.72
CA PRO A 165 -3.00 14.23 7.46
C PRO A 165 -2.56 15.45 8.26
N GLY A 166 -3.27 16.59 8.14
CA GLY A 166 -2.95 17.83 8.86
C GLY A 166 -2.91 19.06 7.96
N PRO A 167 -2.56 20.23 8.53
CA PRO A 167 -2.49 21.49 7.80
C PRO A 167 -1.63 21.41 6.54
N GLY A 168 -2.03 22.10 5.48
CA GLY A 168 -1.33 22.11 4.20
C GLY A 168 -1.74 20.99 3.25
N TRP A 169 -2.54 20.01 3.70
CA TRP A 169 -3.01 18.89 2.89
C TRP A 169 -4.52 18.92 2.67
N ASN A 170 -4.94 18.55 1.48
CA ASN A 170 -6.36 18.37 1.18
C ASN A 170 -6.90 17.04 1.70
N PHE A 171 -6.24 15.95 1.37
CA PHE A 171 -6.56 14.58 1.79
C PHE A 171 -5.36 13.65 1.59
N VAL A 172 -5.49 12.39 2.07
CA VAL A 172 -4.65 11.26 1.69
C VAL A 172 -5.52 10.01 1.49
N PHE A 173 -5.03 9.06 0.68
CA PHE A 173 -5.70 7.75 0.54
C PHE A 173 -5.40 6.84 1.71
N GLY A 174 -4.21 6.94 2.26
CA GLY A 174 -3.72 6.25 3.44
C GLY A 174 -2.51 6.97 4.01
N GLN A 175 -2.11 6.55 5.19
CA GLN A 175 -0.89 6.98 5.87
C GLN A 175 -0.40 5.88 6.79
N ALA A 176 0.89 5.57 6.75
CA ALA A 176 1.52 4.63 7.65
C ALA A 176 2.70 5.25 8.39
N SER A 177 2.94 4.77 9.62
CA SER A 177 4.19 5.02 10.32
C SER A 177 5.21 3.94 9.92
N LEU A 178 6.39 4.36 9.49
CA LEU A 178 7.49 3.45 9.16
C LEU A 178 8.08 2.74 10.39
N GLU A 179 7.91 3.33 11.58
CA GLU A 179 8.52 2.87 12.82
C GLU A 179 7.52 2.19 13.76
N ASP A 180 6.29 2.73 13.85
CA ASP A 180 5.32 2.32 14.88
C ASP A 180 4.45 1.13 14.47
N ARG A 181 4.58 0.60 13.26
CA ARG A 181 3.80 -0.54 12.76
C ARG A 181 2.28 -0.28 12.72
N VAL A 182 1.88 0.97 12.63
CA VAL A 182 0.48 1.38 12.53
C VAL A 182 0.23 2.20 11.27
N GLY A 183 -0.97 2.07 10.71
CA GLY A 183 -1.38 2.81 9.52
C GLY A 183 -2.89 2.92 9.42
N VAL A 184 -3.35 3.79 8.53
CA VAL A 184 -4.76 3.96 8.21
C VAL A 184 -4.91 4.16 6.71
N TRP A 185 -5.91 3.53 6.11
CA TRP A 185 -6.36 3.83 4.75
C TRP A 185 -7.87 3.99 4.70
N SER A 186 -8.36 4.65 3.67
CA SER A 186 -9.78 4.91 3.51
C SER A 186 -10.37 4.31 2.24
N ILE A 187 -11.57 3.74 2.36
CA ILE A 187 -12.39 3.33 1.22
C ILE A 187 -13.18 4.50 0.62
N TYR A 188 -13.27 5.64 1.30
CA TYR A 188 -14.13 6.77 0.95
C TYR A 188 -13.97 7.22 -0.51
N ARG A 189 -12.72 7.43 -0.96
CA ARG A 189 -12.40 7.91 -2.32
C ARG A 189 -12.26 6.79 -3.36
N ASN A 190 -12.60 5.53 -3.03
CA ASN A 190 -12.40 4.39 -3.93
C ASN A 190 -13.54 4.18 -4.93
N GLY A 191 -14.60 4.98 -4.86
CA GLY A 191 -15.82 4.85 -5.64
C GLY A 191 -16.92 4.12 -4.88
N ASP A 192 -18.11 4.11 -5.44
CA ASP A 192 -19.27 3.47 -4.82
C ASP A 192 -19.43 2.02 -5.29
N PRO A 193 -19.17 1.01 -4.44
CA PRO A 193 -19.23 -0.40 -4.84
C PRO A 193 -20.67 -0.91 -5.08
N ASP A 194 -21.69 -0.14 -4.75
CA ASP A 194 -23.10 -0.53 -4.95
C ASP A 194 -23.62 -0.17 -6.36
N GLN A 195 -22.81 0.51 -7.20
CA GLN A 195 -23.18 0.92 -8.56
C GLN A 195 -22.95 -0.17 -9.63
N GLY A 196 -22.91 -1.43 -9.24
CA GLY A 196 -22.78 -2.57 -10.14
C GLY A 196 -21.37 -3.21 -10.13
N LYS A 197 -21.23 -4.27 -10.93
CA LYS A 197 -20.06 -5.14 -10.91
C LYS A 197 -18.75 -4.40 -11.20
N GLU A 198 -18.71 -3.53 -12.20
CA GLU A 198 -17.50 -2.80 -12.59
C GLU A 198 -17.06 -1.81 -11.49
N ALA A 199 -18.02 -1.06 -10.94
CA ALA A 199 -17.79 -0.14 -9.84
C ALA A 199 -17.30 -0.88 -8.58
N TYR A 200 -17.88 -2.05 -8.31
CA TYR A 200 -17.43 -2.93 -7.23
C TYR A 200 -15.97 -3.37 -7.41
N LEU A 201 -15.61 -3.88 -8.60
CA LEU A 201 -14.25 -4.34 -8.90
C LEU A 201 -13.24 -3.20 -8.87
N LEU A 202 -13.64 -2.01 -9.33
CA LEU A 202 -12.80 -0.82 -9.24
C LEU A 202 -12.54 -0.42 -7.79
N CYS A 203 -13.59 -0.36 -6.96
CA CYS A 203 -13.47 -0.06 -5.53
C CYS A 203 -12.62 -1.12 -4.81
N LEU A 204 -12.82 -2.41 -5.10
CA LEU A 204 -12.02 -3.50 -4.57
C LEU A 204 -10.54 -3.32 -4.95
N ARG A 205 -10.22 -3.16 -6.24
CA ARG A 205 -8.83 -3.00 -6.72
C ARG A 205 -8.13 -1.82 -6.05
N ARG A 206 -8.79 -0.66 -5.95
CA ARG A 206 -8.26 0.53 -5.28
C ARG A 206 -8.01 0.28 -3.79
N THR A 207 -8.92 -0.42 -3.12
CA THR A 207 -8.78 -0.77 -1.69
C THR A 207 -7.60 -1.72 -1.47
N LEU A 208 -7.47 -2.76 -2.30
CA LEU A 208 -6.34 -3.70 -2.24
C LEU A 208 -5.00 -2.99 -2.46
N LYS A 209 -4.93 -2.08 -3.45
CA LYS A 209 -3.71 -1.31 -3.75
C LYS A 209 -3.27 -0.49 -2.54
N THR A 210 -4.16 0.33 -1.99
CA THR A 210 -3.84 1.18 -0.84
C THR A 210 -3.48 0.33 0.38
N ALA A 211 -4.25 -0.72 0.68
CA ALA A 211 -4.00 -1.60 1.82
C ALA A 211 -2.61 -2.24 1.78
N THR A 212 -2.22 -2.79 0.63
CA THR A 212 -0.92 -3.46 0.49
C THR A 212 0.24 -2.48 0.40
N HIS A 213 0.02 -1.29 -0.12
CA HIS A 213 0.97 -0.18 -0.17
C HIS A 213 1.34 0.30 1.25
N GLU A 214 0.34 0.65 2.04
CA GLU A 214 0.56 1.16 3.40
C GLU A 214 1.22 0.12 4.33
N VAL A 215 0.80 -1.14 4.24
CA VAL A 215 1.44 -2.21 5.04
C VAL A 215 2.88 -2.45 4.59
N ALA A 216 3.19 -2.34 3.29
CA ALA A 216 4.57 -2.47 2.82
C ALA A 216 5.48 -1.35 3.35
N HIS A 217 4.95 -0.12 3.54
CA HIS A 217 5.68 0.95 4.23
C HIS A 217 6.03 0.57 5.68
N MET A 218 5.14 -0.11 6.39
CA MET A 218 5.42 -0.57 7.77
C MET A 218 6.55 -1.62 7.84
N PHE A 219 6.89 -2.27 6.71
CA PHE A 219 8.07 -3.10 6.55
C PHE A 219 9.30 -2.33 6.05
N GLY A 220 9.28 -1.00 6.08
CA GLY A 220 10.41 -0.13 5.70
C GLY A 220 10.60 0.07 4.20
N MET A 221 9.62 -0.30 3.36
CA MET A 221 9.70 -0.08 1.93
C MET A 221 9.33 1.37 1.59
N PHE A 222 10.18 2.06 0.82
CA PHE A 222 9.92 3.40 0.29
C PHE A 222 9.18 3.33 -1.04
N HIS A 223 8.71 4.47 -1.54
CA HIS A 223 8.12 4.54 -2.86
C HIS A 223 9.06 4.01 -3.95
N CYS A 224 8.49 3.30 -4.91
CA CYS A 224 9.21 2.81 -6.07
C CYS A 224 9.30 3.89 -7.14
N VAL A 225 10.51 4.21 -7.57
CA VAL A 225 10.78 5.20 -8.65
C VAL A 225 11.30 4.53 -9.93
N TYR A 226 11.46 3.21 -9.95
CA TYR A 226 12.11 2.47 -11.04
C TYR A 226 11.14 1.86 -12.06
N PHE A 227 10.03 1.29 -11.58
CA PHE A 227 9.07 0.54 -12.39
C PHE A 227 7.64 0.95 -12.07
N GLN A 228 6.71 0.71 -13.00
CA GLN A 228 5.29 0.76 -12.70
C GLN A 228 4.98 -0.33 -11.64
N CYS A 229 4.64 0.08 -10.45
CA CYS A 229 4.59 -0.76 -9.25
C CYS A 229 3.53 -0.27 -8.29
N ASN A 230 2.96 -1.17 -7.49
CA ASN A 230 2.05 -0.79 -6.42
C ASN A 230 2.71 0.14 -5.36
N MET A 231 4.05 0.09 -5.24
CA MET A 231 4.78 0.98 -4.32
C MET A 231 5.10 2.36 -4.89
N CYS A 232 4.62 2.74 -6.07
CA CYS A 232 4.75 4.12 -6.54
C CYS A 232 3.87 5.06 -5.71
N GLY A 233 4.40 6.23 -5.35
CA GLY A 233 3.61 7.32 -4.80
C GLY A 233 2.55 7.79 -5.80
N SER A 234 1.46 8.36 -5.31
CA SER A 234 0.37 8.87 -6.14
C SER A 234 -0.27 10.09 -5.49
N ASN A 235 -0.24 11.22 -6.19
CA ASN A 235 -0.77 12.50 -5.71
C ASN A 235 -2.29 12.64 -5.96
N HIS A 236 -2.81 11.94 -6.97
CA HIS A 236 -4.23 11.98 -7.32
C HIS A 236 -4.72 10.62 -7.87
N ARG A 237 -6.05 10.46 -7.90
CA ARG A 237 -6.71 9.18 -8.24
C ARG A 237 -6.31 8.64 -9.62
N ALA A 238 -6.28 9.48 -10.64
CA ALA A 238 -5.91 9.04 -11.99
C ALA A 238 -4.47 8.52 -12.05
N GLU A 239 -3.53 9.11 -11.30
CA GLU A 239 -2.18 8.59 -11.18
C GLU A 239 -2.17 7.23 -10.48
N SER A 240 -2.86 7.11 -9.35
CA SER A 240 -3.00 5.82 -8.66
C SER A 240 -3.58 4.74 -9.57
N ASP A 241 -4.63 5.05 -10.33
CA ASP A 241 -5.30 4.07 -11.21
C ASP A 241 -4.41 3.57 -12.35
N ARG A 242 -3.43 4.36 -12.80
CA ARG A 242 -2.43 3.94 -13.80
C ARG A 242 -1.42 2.92 -13.23
N ARG A 243 -1.27 2.80 -11.93
CA ARG A 243 -0.33 1.87 -11.30
C ARG A 243 -0.95 0.48 -11.14
N PRO A 244 -0.18 -0.60 -11.32
CA PRO A 244 -0.69 -1.96 -11.12
C PRO A 244 -0.90 -2.28 -9.63
N LEU A 245 -1.64 -3.37 -9.35
CA LEU A 245 -1.76 -3.94 -8.01
C LEU A 245 -0.52 -4.76 -7.60
N TRP A 246 0.32 -5.17 -8.56
CA TRP A 246 1.49 -5.99 -8.29
C TRP A 246 2.75 -5.18 -8.00
N LEU A 247 3.70 -5.84 -7.38
CA LEU A 247 5.04 -5.31 -7.11
C LEU A 247 5.96 -5.56 -8.29
N CYS A 248 6.87 -4.61 -8.55
CA CYS A 248 7.99 -4.85 -9.43
C CYS A 248 9.00 -5.83 -8.77
N PRO A 249 9.98 -6.38 -9.52
CA PRO A 249 10.92 -7.36 -8.97
C PRO A 249 11.72 -6.86 -7.76
N ILE A 250 12.08 -5.57 -7.74
CA ILE A 250 12.79 -4.94 -6.62
C ILE A 250 11.91 -4.94 -5.36
N CYS A 251 10.68 -4.43 -5.47
CA CYS A 251 9.75 -4.36 -4.36
C CYS A 251 9.29 -5.75 -3.90
N LEU A 252 9.16 -6.72 -4.83
CA LEU A 252 8.91 -8.11 -4.47
C LEU A 252 10.08 -8.71 -3.67
N ALA A 253 11.32 -8.47 -4.07
CA ALA A 253 12.49 -8.94 -3.34
C ALA A 253 12.55 -8.37 -1.92
N LYS A 254 12.24 -7.06 -1.75
CA LYS A 254 12.13 -6.41 -0.45
C LYS A 254 11.04 -7.06 0.41
N LEU A 255 9.85 -7.27 -0.16
CA LEU A 255 8.74 -7.92 0.54
C LEU A 255 9.12 -9.32 1.00
N VAL A 256 9.72 -10.14 0.11
CA VAL A 256 10.20 -11.50 0.44
C VAL A 256 11.25 -11.47 1.55
N TYR A 257 12.18 -10.52 1.52
CA TYR A 257 13.16 -10.34 2.59
C TYR A 257 12.49 -10.00 3.93
N ALA A 258 11.51 -9.12 3.91
CA ALA A 258 10.83 -8.66 5.12
C ALA A 258 9.87 -9.70 5.73
N THR A 259 9.18 -10.49 4.91
CA THR A 259 8.11 -11.37 5.37
C THR A 259 8.46 -12.86 5.34
N GLY A 260 9.47 -13.25 4.57
CA GLY A 260 9.82 -14.66 4.33
C GLY A 260 8.85 -15.40 3.42
N VAL A 261 7.89 -14.70 2.77
CA VAL A 261 6.92 -15.35 1.88
C VAL A 261 7.64 -16.00 0.68
N ASP A 262 7.26 -17.24 0.34
CA ASP A 262 7.75 -17.86 -0.89
C ASP A 262 7.10 -17.20 -2.12
N PRO A 263 7.88 -16.65 -3.07
CA PRO A 263 7.33 -15.89 -4.18
C PRO A 263 6.53 -16.73 -5.17
N ALA A 264 6.85 -18.02 -5.35
CA ALA A 264 6.12 -18.89 -6.26
C ALA A 264 4.76 -19.25 -5.69
N THR A 265 4.71 -19.70 -4.43
CA THR A 265 3.46 -19.96 -3.70
C THR A 265 2.60 -18.71 -3.60
N ARG A 266 3.22 -17.54 -3.40
CA ARG A 266 2.53 -16.26 -3.38
C ARG A 266 1.84 -15.98 -4.71
N TYR A 267 2.55 -16.08 -5.83
CA TYR A 267 1.96 -15.83 -7.15
C TYR A 267 0.87 -16.83 -7.52
N GLU A 268 1.05 -18.12 -7.21
CA GLU A 268 0.03 -19.14 -7.42
C GLU A 268 -1.27 -18.79 -6.70
N LYS A 269 -1.21 -18.51 -5.40
CA LYS A 269 -2.38 -18.15 -4.61
C LYS A 269 -3.00 -16.81 -5.00
N LEU A 270 -2.19 -15.81 -5.41
CA LEU A 270 -2.69 -14.53 -5.92
C LEU A 270 -3.40 -14.70 -7.27
N ALA A 271 -2.89 -15.54 -8.16
CA ALA A 271 -3.53 -15.85 -9.43
C ALA A 271 -4.91 -16.48 -9.22
N ASP A 272 -4.97 -17.52 -8.39
CA ASP A 272 -6.23 -18.20 -8.05
C ASP A 272 -7.24 -17.26 -7.40
N TRP A 273 -6.80 -16.48 -6.42
CA TRP A 273 -7.65 -15.53 -5.73
C TRP A 273 -8.18 -14.45 -6.68
N SER A 274 -7.33 -13.92 -7.56
CA SER A 274 -7.70 -12.89 -8.54
C SER A 274 -8.74 -13.40 -9.52
N LYS A 275 -8.57 -14.64 -10.02
CA LYS A 275 -9.55 -15.33 -10.89
C LYS A 275 -10.90 -15.46 -10.22
N GLN A 276 -10.93 -15.97 -8.97
CA GLN A 276 -12.16 -16.17 -8.20
C GLN A 276 -12.89 -14.86 -7.91
N ASN A 277 -12.18 -13.73 -7.85
CA ASN A 277 -12.74 -12.42 -7.54
C ASN A 277 -12.89 -11.50 -8.75
N GLY A 278 -12.71 -12.01 -9.98
CA GLY A 278 -12.96 -11.28 -11.21
C GLY A 278 -11.90 -10.24 -11.58
N LEU A 279 -10.70 -10.32 -10.99
CA LEU A 279 -9.56 -9.46 -11.29
C LEU A 279 -8.69 -10.09 -12.38
N GLU A 280 -9.20 -10.12 -13.61
CA GLU A 280 -8.62 -10.88 -14.71
C GLU A 280 -7.21 -10.41 -15.09
N THR A 281 -6.97 -9.10 -15.13
CA THR A 281 -5.64 -8.53 -15.43
C THR A 281 -4.61 -8.99 -14.42
N GLU A 282 -4.95 -8.97 -13.14
CA GLU A 282 -4.10 -9.40 -12.04
C GLU A 282 -3.85 -10.91 -12.09
N HIS A 283 -4.90 -11.71 -12.38
CA HIS A 283 -4.79 -13.14 -12.58
C HIS A 283 -3.75 -13.50 -13.64
N GLN A 284 -3.89 -12.96 -14.85
CA GLN A 284 -2.98 -13.22 -15.97
C GLN A 284 -1.54 -12.78 -15.66
N PHE A 285 -1.37 -11.63 -14.96
CA PHE A 285 -0.04 -11.18 -14.58
C PHE A 285 0.62 -12.12 -13.58
N TYR A 286 -0.11 -12.57 -12.56
CA TYR A 286 0.43 -13.49 -11.55
C TYR A 286 0.75 -14.86 -12.12
N GLU A 287 -0.06 -15.39 -13.05
CA GLU A 287 0.25 -16.64 -13.77
C GLU A 287 1.54 -16.53 -14.59
N LYS A 288 1.68 -15.47 -15.39
CA LYS A 288 2.91 -15.22 -16.18
C LYS A 288 4.14 -15.11 -15.27
N SER A 289 4.00 -14.44 -14.14
CA SER A 289 5.08 -14.29 -13.16
C SER A 289 5.46 -15.64 -12.53
N LEU A 290 4.48 -16.47 -12.20
CA LEU A 290 4.71 -17.81 -11.68
C LEU A 290 5.46 -18.70 -12.67
N LEU A 291 5.04 -18.70 -13.95
CA LEU A 291 5.71 -19.46 -15.01
C LEU A 291 7.17 -19.04 -15.15
N ARG A 292 7.47 -17.75 -15.13
CA ARG A 292 8.86 -17.24 -15.18
C ARG A 292 9.69 -17.66 -13.97
N LEU A 293 9.13 -17.65 -12.78
CA LEU A 293 9.84 -18.11 -11.57
C LEU A 293 10.13 -19.62 -11.60
N ARG A 294 9.26 -20.41 -12.26
CA ARG A 294 9.42 -21.87 -12.43
C ARG A 294 10.29 -22.24 -13.64
N GLY A 295 10.88 -21.28 -14.34
CA GLY A 295 11.71 -21.53 -15.52
C GLY A 295 10.93 -22.02 -16.75
N ARG A 296 9.67 -21.65 -16.86
CA ARG A 296 8.76 -22.04 -17.96
C ARG A 296 8.33 -20.84 -18.81
#